data_a92b9bfa7f3e1ff9cee6860c4610c2d4
#
_entry.id   a92b9bfa7f3e1ff9cee6860c4610c2d4
#
_cell.length_a   1.000
_cell.length_b   1.000
_cell.length_c   1.000
_cell.angle_alpha   90.00
_cell.angle_beta   90.00
_cell.angle_gamma   90.00
#
_symmetry.space_group_name_H-M   'P 1'
#
loop_
_entity.id
_entity.type
_entity.pdbx_description
1 polymer ?
#
loop_
_entity_poly.entity_id
_entity_poly.type
_entity_poly.pdbx_seq_one_letter_code
_entity_poly.pdbx_strand_id
1 'polypeptide(L)'
;MAYTLDDFDYDLPHELIAQTPIKQRDTSRLLVLDHQANTLEDKHFYDILDELHAGDAVVMNNSRVMPARLYGIKPETGGHVEVLLLHNVEGDVWETLMKPAKRLRVGTTVTFGDGQLTATVTEEREDGIRLIEFHYDGIFMEILEQLGETPLPPYIKEKLDDPDRYQTVYAKENGSAAAPTAGLHWTQELLDQVAAKGVKLVYITLHVGLGTFRPVEEANIEDHKMHSEFYRLDEAAAATLNEVRANGGRIIATGTTSIRTLETIGTKFKGEIKPDSGWTDIFIKPGYQWQVVNAFIT
;
A
#
# COMPACT_ATOMS: atom_id res chain seq x y z
N MET A 1 13.94 23.90 12.44
CA MET A 1 13.58 24.54 11.15
C MET A 1 12.29 23.87 10.70
N ALA A 2 11.35 24.66 10.17
CA ALA A 2 10.19 24.09 9.51
C ALA A 2 10.61 23.70 8.10
N TYR A 3 10.29 22.48 7.66
CA TYR A 3 10.52 22.03 6.29
C TYR A 3 9.35 22.45 5.40
N THR A 4 9.69 22.83 4.18
CA THR A 4 8.73 23.12 3.12
C THR A 4 8.74 22.01 2.07
N LEU A 5 7.76 21.98 1.20
CA LEU A 5 7.72 21.01 0.09
C LEU A 5 8.94 21.17 -0.83
N ASP A 6 9.40 22.41 -1.04
CA ASP A 6 10.57 22.73 -1.88
C ASP A 6 11.88 22.09 -1.36
N ASP A 7 11.98 21.81 -0.05
CA ASP A 7 13.16 21.13 0.52
C ASP A 7 13.28 19.66 0.07
N PHE A 8 12.22 19.10 -0.52
CA PHE A 8 12.16 17.73 -1.04
C PHE A 8 12.04 17.67 -2.56
N ASP A 9 11.98 18.83 -3.23
CA ASP A 9 11.87 18.89 -4.68
C ASP A 9 13.23 18.62 -5.33
N TYR A 10 13.19 17.89 -6.45
CA TYR A 10 14.36 17.63 -7.27
C TYR A 10 13.94 17.36 -8.72
N ASP A 11 14.83 17.58 -9.65
CA ASP A 11 14.59 17.31 -11.06
C ASP A 11 14.57 15.78 -11.30
N LEU A 12 13.40 15.24 -11.62
CA LEU A 12 13.19 13.84 -12.02
C LEU A 12 12.74 13.78 -13.48
N PRO A 13 13.66 13.51 -14.42
CA PRO A 13 13.31 13.33 -15.83
C PRO A 13 12.29 12.19 -16.01
N HIS A 14 11.25 12.44 -16.80
CA HIS A 14 10.17 11.47 -17.01
C HIS A 14 10.64 10.13 -17.58
N GLU A 15 11.69 10.13 -18.40
CA GLU A 15 12.31 8.93 -18.98
C GLU A 15 12.97 8.02 -17.95
N LEU A 16 13.24 8.52 -16.72
CA LEU A 16 13.76 7.70 -15.62
C LEU A 16 12.66 6.97 -14.84
N ILE A 17 11.38 7.27 -15.10
CA ILE A 17 10.26 6.55 -14.52
C ILE A 17 9.92 5.36 -15.39
N ALA A 18 10.31 4.15 -14.97
CA ALA A 18 10.01 2.93 -15.69
C ALA A 18 8.50 2.73 -15.83
N GLN A 19 8.04 2.45 -17.04
CA GLN A 19 6.61 2.23 -17.33
C GLN A 19 6.22 0.75 -17.31
N THR A 20 7.19 -0.14 -17.48
CA THR A 20 7.01 -1.59 -17.43
C THR A 20 7.93 -2.21 -16.39
N PRO A 21 7.50 -3.26 -15.68
CA PRO A 21 8.34 -3.92 -14.70
C PRO A 21 9.47 -4.70 -15.39
N ILE A 22 10.64 -4.77 -14.76
CA ILE A 22 11.71 -5.65 -15.20
C ILE A 22 11.24 -7.11 -15.15
N LYS A 23 11.71 -7.93 -16.10
CA LYS A 23 11.21 -9.32 -16.26
C LYS A 23 11.41 -10.17 -15.01
N GLN A 24 12.59 -10.12 -14.40
CA GLN A 24 12.93 -10.80 -13.16
C GLN A 24 12.95 -9.78 -12.01
N ARG A 25 12.08 -9.95 -11.00
CA ARG A 25 11.79 -8.95 -9.95
C ARG A 25 13.03 -8.53 -9.17
N ASP A 26 13.87 -9.49 -8.79
CA ASP A 26 15.04 -9.30 -7.94
C ASP A 26 16.28 -8.77 -8.66
N THR A 27 16.22 -8.61 -9.99
CA THR A 27 17.31 -7.97 -10.76
C THR A 27 17.18 -6.46 -10.85
N SER A 28 16.23 -5.85 -10.17
CA SER A 28 16.14 -4.40 -10.06
C SER A 28 17.39 -3.82 -9.38
N ARG A 29 17.74 -2.59 -9.74
CA ARG A 29 18.82 -1.88 -9.05
C ARG A 29 18.42 -1.60 -7.60
N LEU A 30 19.40 -1.72 -6.71
CA LEU A 30 19.30 -1.40 -5.30
C LEU A 30 20.39 -0.37 -4.95
N LEU A 31 19.98 0.76 -4.35
CA LEU A 31 20.90 1.70 -3.74
C LEU A 31 20.94 1.42 -2.23
N VAL A 32 22.10 1.04 -1.72
CA VAL A 32 22.32 0.82 -0.29
C VAL A 32 22.91 2.09 0.33
N LEU A 33 22.20 2.66 1.29
CA LEU A 33 22.65 3.79 2.09
C LEU A 33 22.99 3.32 3.50
N ASP A 34 24.24 3.38 3.89
CA ASP A 34 24.66 3.26 5.28
C ASP A 34 24.87 4.66 5.88
N HIS A 35 23.92 5.06 6.71
CA HIS A 35 23.95 6.37 7.36
C HIS A 35 25.09 6.50 8.38
N GLN A 36 25.52 5.40 9.03
CA GLN A 36 26.59 5.43 10.02
C GLN A 36 27.95 5.52 9.36
N ALA A 37 28.18 4.72 8.33
CA ALA A 37 29.40 4.76 7.52
C ALA A 37 29.43 5.93 6.53
N ASN A 38 28.28 6.58 6.28
CA ASN A 38 28.07 7.60 5.25
C ASN A 38 28.52 7.13 3.86
N THR A 39 28.10 5.92 3.49
CA THR A 39 28.41 5.30 2.20
C THR A 39 27.15 5.08 1.38
N LEU A 40 27.33 5.11 0.06
CA LEU A 40 26.34 4.76 -0.94
C LEU A 40 26.93 3.68 -1.83
N GLU A 41 26.19 2.57 -2.01
CA GLU A 41 26.61 1.46 -2.86
C GLU A 41 25.51 1.11 -3.87
N ASP A 42 25.88 1.00 -5.14
CA ASP A 42 25.00 0.49 -6.20
C ASP A 42 25.07 -1.04 -6.24
N LYS A 43 23.92 -1.69 -6.05
CA LYS A 43 23.74 -3.15 -6.05
C LYS A 43 22.50 -3.54 -6.87
N HIS A 44 22.18 -4.82 -6.86
CA HIS A 44 20.91 -5.35 -7.34
C HIS A 44 20.09 -5.87 -6.14
N PHE A 45 18.78 -6.00 -6.33
CA PHE A 45 17.91 -6.37 -5.21
C PHE A 45 18.25 -7.76 -4.62
N TYR A 46 18.72 -8.72 -5.44
CA TYR A 46 19.16 -10.02 -4.93
C TYR A 46 20.36 -9.93 -3.98
N ASP A 47 21.17 -8.86 -4.05
CA ASP A 47 22.30 -8.63 -3.13
C ASP A 47 21.81 -8.22 -1.72
N ILE A 48 20.50 -8.02 -1.50
CA ILE A 48 19.92 -7.76 -0.19
C ILE A 48 20.30 -8.84 0.84
N LEU A 49 20.60 -10.06 0.36
CA LEU A 49 21.10 -11.14 1.21
C LEU A 49 22.35 -10.75 1.99
N ASP A 50 23.23 -9.94 1.41
CA ASP A 50 24.49 -9.51 2.04
C ASP A 50 24.25 -8.49 3.16
N GLU A 51 23.12 -7.75 3.08
CA GLU A 51 22.75 -6.73 4.05
C GLU A 51 21.99 -7.31 5.27
N LEU A 52 21.51 -8.55 5.17
CA LEU A 52 20.73 -9.22 6.21
C LEU A 52 21.60 -10.18 7.04
N HIS A 53 21.36 -10.25 8.34
CA HIS A 53 22.12 -11.11 9.27
C HIS A 53 21.18 -12.11 9.95
N ALA A 54 21.73 -13.28 10.29
CA ALA A 54 20.99 -14.26 11.11
C ALA A 54 20.51 -13.59 12.42
N GLY A 55 19.25 -13.80 12.74
CA GLY A 55 18.60 -13.17 13.90
C GLY A 55 17.86 -11.86 13.60
N ASP A 56 18.02 -11.28 12.41
CA ASP A 56 17.19 -10.15 11.95
C ASP A 56 15.74 -10.59 11.66
N ALA A 57 14.83 -9.62 11.61
CA ALA A 57 13.50 -9.78 11.05
C ALA A 57 13.28 -8.85 9.86
N VAL A 58 12.77 -9.39 8.76
CA VAL A 58 12.24 -8.61 7.63
C VAL A 58 10.73 -8.58 7.75
N VAL A 59 10.16 -7.38 7.88
CA VAL A 59 8.72 -7.16 8.05
C VAL A 59 8.11 -6.69 6.74
N MET A 60 7.09 -7.39 6.28
CA MET A 60 6.47 -7.20 4.97
C MET A 60 4.96 -7.03 5.08
N ASN A 61 4.40 -6.16 4.25
CA ASN A 61 2.96 -5.97 4.15
C ASN A 61 2.35 -7.01 3.20
N ASN A 62 1.51 -7.89 3.74
CA ASN A 62 0.85 -8.98 3.02
C ASN A 62 -0.50 -8.59 2.39
N SER A 63 -0.82 -7.30 2.32
CA SER A 63 -2.06 -6.87 1.69
C SER A 63 -2.06 -7.20 0.19
N ARG A 64 -3.23 -7.61 -0.31
CA ARG A 64 -3.48 -7.93 -1.72
C ARG A 64 -4.27 -6.79 -2.36
N VAL A 65 -3.82 -6.35 -3.52
CA VAL A 65 -4.53 -5.34 -4.32
C VAL A 65 -5.79 -5.97 -4.88
N MET A 66 -6.91 -5.28 -4.69
CA MET A 66 -8.18 -5.66 -5.31
C MET A 66 -8.28 -5.04 -6.71
N PRO A 67 -9.01 -5.65 -7.64
CA PRO A 67 -9.39 -5.03 -8.90
C PRO A 67 -10.45 -3.94 -8.64
N ALA A 68 -10.03 -2.90 -7.93
CA ALA A 68 -10.90 -1.91 -7.30
C ALA A 68 -11.45 -0.86 -8.26
N ARG A 69 -11.02 -0.84 -9.53
CA ARG A 69 -11.51 0.11 -10.54
C ARG A 69 -12.57 -0.54 -11.41
N LEU A 70 -13.78 0.00 -11.32
CA LEU A 70 -14.94 -0.47 -12.08
C LEU A 70 -15.39 0.57 -13.08
N TYR A 71 -15.80 0.12 -14.25
CA TYR A 71 -16.44 0.96 -15.26
C TYR A 71 -17.90 0.54 -15.44
N GLY A 72 -18.81 1.47 -15.26
CA GLY A 72 -20.22 1.23 -15.35
C GLY A 72 -20.95 2.29 -16.19
N ILE A 73 -22.23 2.12 -16.30
CA ILE A 73 -23.13 3.06 -16.99
C ILE A 73 -24.29 3.42 -16.07
N LYS A 74 -24.82 4.62 -16.26
CA LYS A 74 -26.10 5.04 -15.68
C LYS A 74 -27.22 4.50 -16.58
N PRO A 75 -28.06 3.58 -16.13
CA PRO A 75 -29.10 2.97 -16.98
C PRO A 75 -30.05 4.00 -17.62
N GLU A 76 -30.33 5.08 -16.88
CA GLU A 76 -31.29 6.12 -17.33
C GLU A 76 -30.76 6.97 -18.48
N THR A 77 -29.44 7.20 -18.55
CA THR A 77 -28.84 8.19 -19.48
C THR A 77 -27.77 7.63 -20.39
N GLY A 78 -27.32 6.38 -20.16
CA GLY A 78 -26.19 5.77 -20.85
C GLY A 78 -24.83 6.41 -20.51
N GLY A 79 -24.80 7.30 -19.52
CA GLY A 79 -23.56 8.00 -19.13
C GLY A 79 -22.54 7.06 -18.49
N HIS A 80 -21.30 7.09 -18.98
CA HIS A 80 -20.20 6.31 -18.41
C HIS A 80 -19.79 6.82 -17.03
N VAL A 81 -19.47 5.90 -16.15
CA VAL A 81 -19.03 6.15 -14.76
C VAL A 81 -17.81 5.30 -14.46
N GLU A 82 -16.77 5.91 -13.92
CA GLU A 82 -15.65 5.23 -13.28
C GLU A 82 -15.88 5.24 -11.77
N VAL A 83 -15.77 4.08 -11.15
CA VAL A 83 -15.88 3.88 -9.70
C VAL A 83 -14.59 3.24 -9.22
N LEU A 84 -13.94 3.85 -8.26
CA LEU A 84 -12.76 3.31 -7.62
C LEU A 84 -13.07 3.05 -6.15
N LEU A 85 -13.05 1.78 -5.77
CA LEU A 85 -13.30 1.32 -4.40
C LEU A 85 -12.17 1.79 -3.48
N LEU A 86 -12.50 2.33 -2.32
CA LEU A 86 -11.54 2.81 -1.31
C LEU A 86 -11.47 1.86 -0.12
N HIS A 87 -12.58 1.72 0.58
CA HIS A 87 -12.71 0.77 1.67
C HIS A 87 -14.18 0.37 1.88
N ASN A 88 -14.36 -0.81 2.43
CA ASN A 88 -15.67 -1.26 2.87
C ASN A 88 -16.03 -0.58 4.19
N VAL A 89 -17.21 0.03 4.24
CA VAL A 89 -17.69 0.72 5.44
C VAL A 89 -18.46 -0.24 6.34
N GLU A 90 -19.48 -0.92 5.75
CA GLU A 90 -20.30 -1.91 6.42
C GLU A 90 -21.08 -2.71 5.39
N GLY A 91 -21.10 -4.05 5.51
CA GLY A 91 -21.84 -4.91 4.59
C GLY A 91 -21.43 -4.66 3.15
N ASP A 92 -22.40 -4.30 2.31
CA ASP A 92 -22.19 -4.01 0.89
C ASP A 92 -22.00 -2.50 0.60
N VAL A 93 -21.85 -1.69 1.64
CA VAL A 93 -21.61 -0.25 1.53
C VAL A 93 -20.10 0.03 1.46
N TRP A 94 -19.71 0.73 0.40
CA TRP A 94 -18.33 1.09 0.14
C TRP A 94 -18.15 2.58 0.01
N GLU A 95 -17.07 3.10 0.56
CA GLU A 95 -16.55 4.42 0.20
C GLU A 95 -15.80 4.30 -1.13
N THR A 96 -16.10 5.22 -2.03
CA THR A 96 -15.58 5.18 -3.40
C THR A 96 -15.25 6.57 -3.91
N LEU A 97 -14.28 6.65 -4.84
CA LEU A 97 -14.08 7.84 -5.66
C LEU A 97 -14.77 7.61 -7.00
N MET A 98 -15.69 8.51 -7.35
CA MET A 98 -16.49 8.36 -8.57
C MET A 98 -16.26 9.51 -9.56
N LYS A 99 -16.22 9.18 -10.85
CA LYS A 99 -16.11 10.14 -11.94
C LYS A 99 -17.18 9.88 -13.01
N PRO A 100 -17.87 10.95 -13.49
CA PRO A 100 -17.82 12.36 -13.07
C PRO A 100 -18.67 12.61 -11.81
N ALA A 101 -18.05 13.00 -10.69
CA ALA A 101 -18.70 13.13 -9.39
C ALA A 101 -19.94 14.04 -9.35
N LYS A 102 -19.90 15.17 -10.08
CA LYS A 102 -20.99 16.18 -10.11
C LYS A 102 -22.35 15.64 -10.62
N ARG A 103 -22.34 14.53 -11.34
CA ARG A 103 -23.53 13.92 -11.94
C ARG A 103 -24.03 12.69 -11.20
N LEU A 104 -23.38 12.34 -10.08
CA LEU A 104 -23.65 11.15 -9.29
C LEU A 104 -24.17 11.59 -7.92
N ARG A 105 -25.49 11.86 -7.90
CA ARG A 105 -26.24 12.28 -6.72
C ARG A 105 -26.77 11.08 -5.94
N VAL A 106 -27.13 11.30 -4.68
CA VAL A 106 -27.85 10.30 -3.87
C VAL A 106 -29.03 9.74 -4.65
N GLY A 107 -29.19 8.41 -4.65
CA GLY A 107 -30.21 7.68 -5.41
C GLY A 107 -29.81 7.35 -6.87
N THR A 108 -28.67 7.86 -7.37
CA THR A 108 -28.18 7.47 -8.69
C THR A 108 -27.79 5.99 -8.69
N THR A 109 -28.28 5.24 -9.64
CA THR A 109 -27.87 3.85 -9.87
C THR A 109 -26.83 3.77 -10.99
N VAL A 110 -25.84 2.90 -10.81
CA VAL A 110 -24.81 2.53 -11.80
C VAL A 110 -24.84 1.03 -12.01
N THR A 111 -24.77 0.59 -13.27
CA THR A 111 -24.75 -0.81 -13.65
C THR A 111 -23.39 -1.15 -14.25
N PHE A 112 -22.83 -2.29 -13.84
CA PHE A 112 -21.55 -2.82 -14.30
C PHE A 112 -21.73 -4.17 -14.98
N GLY A 113 -20.92 -4.43 -16.01
CA GLY A 113 -21.08 -5.61 -16.85
C GLY A 113 -22.48 -5.65 -17.48
N ASP A 114 -23.01 -6.81 -17.70
CA ASP A 114 -24.35 -7.04 -18.24
C ASP A 114 -25.44 -7.04 -17.13
N GLY A 115 -25.25 -6.25 -16.05
CA GLY A 115 -26.16 -6.18 -14.92
C GLY A 115 -25.82 -7.14 -13.77
N GLN A 116 -24.69 -7.79 -13.83
CA GLN A 116 -24.19 -8.69 -12.76
C GLN A 116 -23.94 -7.95 -11.43
N LEU A 117 -23.60 -6.67 -11.53
CA LEU A 117 -23.37 -5.80 -10.39
C LEU A 117 -24.07 -4.48 -10.62
N THR A 118 -24.79 -4.01 -9.62
CA THR A 118 -25.34 -2.66 -9.61
C THR A 118 -24.93 -1.96 -8.30
N ALA A 119 -24.92 -0.63 -8.33
CA ALA A 119 -24.66 0.15 -7.14
C ALA A 119 -25.56 1.37 -7.07
N THR A 120 -25.97 1.74 -5.86
CA THR A 120 -26.76 2.94 -5.60
C THR A 120 -25.96 3.90 -4.74
N VAL A 121 -25.88 5.17 -5.14
CA VAL A 121 -25.26 6.23 -4.33
C VAL A 121 -26.12 6.50 -3.11
N THR A 122 -25.58 6.30 -1.90
CA THR A 122 -26.27 6.49 -0.63
C THR A 122 -25.89 7.79 0.06
N GLU A 123 -24.65 8.30 -0.16
CA GLU A 123 -24.16 9.55 0.45
C GLU A 123 -23.19 10.27 -0.50
N GLU A 124 -23.26 11.60 -0.51
CA GLU A 124 -22.30 12.45 -1.22
C GLU A 124 -21.31 13.02 -0.19
N ARG A 125 -20.01 12.92 -0.46
CA ARG A 125 -18.93 13.53 0.31
C ARG A 125 -18.11 14.48 -0.56
N GLU A 126 -17.20 15.19 0.05
CA GLU A 126 -16.28 16.10 -0.65
C GLU A 126 -15.33 15.34 -1.61
N ASP A 127 -14.63 16.05 -2.47
CA ASP A 127 -13.58 15.54 -3.37
C ASP A 127 -13.98 14.41 -4.30
N GLY A 128 -15.27 14.30 -4.62
CA GLY A 128 -15.78 13.23 -5.49
C GLY A 128 -16.00 11.90 -4.80
N ILE A 129 -15.84 11.86 -3.48
CA ILE A 129 -16.11 10.68 -2.68
C ILE A 129 -17.62 10.45 -2.57
N ARG A 130 -18.02 9.19 -2.66
CA ARG A 130 -19.40 8.72 -2.50
C ARG A 130 -19.43 7.47 -1.65
N LEU A 131 -20.45 7.33 -0.83
CA LEU A 131 -20.84 6.00 -0.36
C LEU A 131 -21.80 5.40 -1.38
N ILE A 132 -21.55 4.16 -1.72
CA ILE A 132 -22.42 3.38 -2.60
C ILE A 132 -22.73 2.05 -1.97
N GLU A 133 -23.94 1.59 -2.14
CA GLU A 133 -24.38 0.26 -1.76
C GLU A 133 -24.45 -0.62 -3.00
N PHE A 134 -23.72 -1.75 -2.97
CA PHE A 134 -23.72 -2.72 -4.05
C PHE A 134 -24.85 -3.73 -3.92
N HIS A 135 -25.39 -4.13 -5.07
CA HIS A 135 -26.41 -5.15 -5.21
C HIS A 135 -25.96 -6.18 -6.24
N TYR A 136 -25.89 -7.44 -5.86
CA TYR A 136 -25.38 -8.54 -6.66
C TYR A 136 -25.88 -9.89 -6.12
N ASP A 137 -25.78 -10.94 -6.96
CA ASP A 137 -25.99 -12.31 -6.54
C ASP A 137 -24.64 -13.05 -6.54
N GLY A 138 -24.33 -13.78 -5.45
CA GLY A 138 -23.11 -14.56 -5.34
C GLY A 138 -22.03 -13.94 -4.45
N ILE A 139 -20.76 -14.07 -4.84
CA ILE A 139 -19.60 -13.62 -4.05
C ILE A 139 -19.02 -12.34 -4.68
N PHE A 140 -19.07 -11.25 -3.91
CA PHE A 140 -18.63 -9.92 -4.37
C PHE A 140 -17.21 -9.91 -4.97
N MET A 141 -16.27 -10.60 -4.33
CA MET A 141 -14.89 -10.64 -4.80
C MET A 141 -14.74 -11.33 -6.15
N GLU A 142 -15.51 -12.40 -6.42
CA GLU A 142 -15.50 -13.09 -7.72
C GLU A 142 -16.04 -12.19 -8.83
N ILE A 143 -17.06 -11.39 -8.51
CA ILE A 143 -17.62 -10.40 -9.43
C ILE A 143 -16.63 -9.28 -9.70
N LEU A 144 -15.92 -8.80 -8.67
CA LEU A 144 -14.87 -7.81 -8.83
C LEU A 144 -13.71 -8.32 -9.68
N GLU A 145 -13.30 -9.58 -9.52
CA GLU A 145 -12.25 -10.20 -10.35
C GLU A 145 -12.62 -10.27 -11.83
N GLN A 146 -13.92 -10.38 -12.14
CA GLN A 146 -14.42 -10.41 -13.52
C GLN A 146 -14.57 -9.01 -14.12
N LEU A 147 -15.03 -8.04 -13.36
CA LEU A 147 -15.45 -6.73 -13.87
C LEU A 147 -14.45 -5.61 -13.59
N GLY A 148 -13.61 -5.79 -12.60
CA GLY A 148 -12.71 -4.77 -12.11
C GLY A 148 -11.33 -4.80 -12.77
N GLU A 149 -10.69 -3.65 -12.75
CA GLU A 149 -9.30 -3.49 -13.16
C GLU A 149 -8.43 -3.15 -11.94
N THR A 150 -7.20 -3.67 -11.91
CA THR A 150 -6.21 -3.31 -10.89
C THR A 150 -5.79 -1.85 -11.07
N PRO A 151 -6.00 -0.97 -10.07
CA PRO A 151 -5.58 0.41 -10.19
C PRO A 151 -4.05 0.49 -10.11
N LEU A 152 -3.44 1.15 -11.11
CA LEU A 152 -2.01 1.45 -11.11
C LEU A 152 -1.76 2.88 -10.63
N PRO A 153 -0.55 3.19 -10.12
CA PRO A 153 -0.15 4.55 -9.81
C PRO A 153 -0.29 5.50 -11.01
N PRO A 154 -0.65 6.77 -10.80
CA PRO A 154 -0.98 7.68 -11.91
C PRO A 154 0.20 8.02 -12.83
N TYR A 155 1.44 7.77 -12.40
CA TYR A 155 2.65 7.94 -13.21
C TYR A 155 2.93 6.75 -14.14
N ILE A 156 2.25 5.61 -13.95
CA ILE A 156 2.27 4.46 -14.87
C ILE A 156 1.12 4.63 -15.87
N LYS A 157 1.47 4.77 -17.15
CA LYS A 157 0.52 5.01 -18.23
C LYS A 157 0.36 3.82 -19.15
N GLU A 158 1.34 2.93 -19.13
CA GLU A 158 1.29 1.69 -19.88
C GLU A 158 0.36 0.68 -19.22
N LYS A 159 -0.37 -0.06 -20.05
CA LYS A 159 -1.24 -1.14 -19.55
C LYS A 159 -0.36 -2.30 -19.10
N LEU A 160 -0.71 -2.87 -17.95
CA LEU A 160 -0.03 -4.03 -17.43
C LEU A 160 -0.54 -5.30 -18.15
N ASP A 161 0.36 -6.04 -18.80
CA ASP A 161 0.03 -7.27 -19.51
C ASP A 161 -0.36 -8.40 -18.55
N ASP A 162 0.27 -8.44 -17.39
CA ASP A 162 0.05 -9.42 -16.33
C ASP A 162 -0.29 -8.71 -15.01
N PRO A 163 -1.55 -8.69 -14.57
CA PRO A 163 -1.97 -8.06 -13.32
C PRO A 163 -1.24 -8.57 -12.07
N ASP A 164 -0.81 -9.84 -12.06
CA ASP A 164 -0.07 -10.41 -10.93
C ASP A 164 1.33 -9.81 -10.77
N ARG A 165 1.84 -9.09 -11.77
CA ARG A 165 3.06 -8.31 -11.64
C ARG A 165 2.92 -7.15 -10.65
N TYR A 166 1.71 -6.64 -10.42
CA TYR A 166 1.42 -5.61 -9.43
C TYR A 166 0.90 -6.20 -8.10
N GLN A 167 1.33 -7.43 -7.79
CA GLN A 167 1.13 -8.12 -6.51
C GLN A 167 2.48 -8.59 -5.96
N THR A 168 2.63 -8.55 -4.63
CA THR A 168 3.78 -9.23 -3.99
C THR A 168 3.58 -10.74 -4.04
N VAL A 169 4.67 -11.51 -4.05
CA VAL A 169 4.60 -12.99 -4.05
C VAL A 169 3.99 -13.56 -2.77
N TYR A 170 3.87 -12.75 -1.73
CA TYR A 170 3.28 -13.08 -0.44
C TYR A 170 1.95 -12.37 -0.16
N ALA A 171 1.33 -11.75 -1.19
CA ALA A 171 0.04 -11.07 -1.04
C ALA A 171 -1.06 -12.05 -0.64
N LYS A 172 -1.80 -11.75 0.43
CA LYS A 172 -2.81 -12.63 1.01
C LYS A 172 -4.10 -11.91 1.39
N GLU A 173 -4.00 -10.82 2.15
CA GLU A 173 -5.15 -10.14 2.76
C GLU A 173 -5.75 -9.12 1.78
N ASN A 174 -6.91 -9.42 1.23
CA ASN A 174 -7.63 -8.52 0.31
C ASN A 174 -8.04 -7.22 1.01
N GLY A 175 -8.01 -6.09 0.30
CA GLY A 175 -8.49 -4.80 0.83
C GLY A 175 -7.65 -3.59 0.44
N SER A 176 -6.59 -3.77 -0.33
CA SER A 176 -5.70 -2.68 -0.72
C SER A 176 -6.06 -2.11 -2.10
N ALA A 177 -6.02 -0.79 -2.24
CA ALA A 177 -6.17 -0.11 -3.53
C ALA A 177 -4.83 0.02 -4.30
N ALA A 178 -3.70 -0.20 -3.63
CA ALA A 178 -2.37 -0.19 -4.25
C ALA A 178 -1.45 -1.26 -3.64
N ALA A 179 -0.48 -1.73 -4.41
CA ALA A 179 0.51 -2.68 -3.94
C ALA A 179 1.52 -2.01 -3.00
N PRO A 180 2.06 -2.73 -1.99
CA PRO A 180 3.24 -2.31 -1.24
C PRO A 180 4.48 -2.44 -2.13
N THR A 181 4.76 -1.41 -2.93
CA THR A 181 5.65 -1.47 -4.12
C THR A 181 7.07 -1.92 -3.81
N ALA A 182 7.64 -1.57 -2.65
CA ALA A 182 8.94 -2.08 -2.24
C ALA A 182 8.97 -3.61 -2.10
N GLY A 183 7.82 -4.22 -1.86
CA GLY A 183 7.66 -5.68 -1.79
C GLY A 183 7.63 -6.37 -3.15
N LEU A 184 7.45 -5.64 -4.24
CA LEU A 184 7.37 -6.21 -5.60
C LEU A 184 8.69 -6.79 -6.10
N HIS A 185 9.80 -6.43 -5.49
CA HIS A 185 11.14 -6.92 -5.85
C HIS A 185 11.46 -8.30 -5.27
N TRP A 186 10.73 -8.76 -4.26
CA TRP A 186 10.93 -10.08 -3.68
C TRP A 186 10.45 -11.18 -4.63
N THR A 187 11.25 -12.25 -4.71
CA THR A 187 10.84 -13.55 -5.28
C THR A 187 10.69 -14.57 -4.17
N GLN A 188 9.97 -15.67 -4.41
CA GLN A 188 9.85 -16.72 -3.41
C GLN A 188 11.22 -17.34 -3.11
N GLU A 189 12.04 -17.56 -4.14
CA GLU A 189 13.38 -18.10 -4.02
C GLU A 189 14.28 -17.24 -3.14
N LEU A 190 14.20 -15.91 -3.29
CA LEU A 190 14.98 -14.98 -2.46
C LEU A 190 14.48 -14.98 -1.01
N LEU A 191 13.18 -15.04 -0.78
CA LEU A 191 12.60 -15.17 0.57
C LEU A 191 13.03 -16.47 1.24
N ASP A 192 13.07 -17.59 0.50
CA ASP A 192 13.53 -18.88 1.01
C ASP A 192 15.02 -18.82 1.41
N GLN A 193 15.86 -18.14 0.63
CA GLN A 193 17.27 -17.91 0.96
C GLN A 193 17.44 -17.04 2.21
N VAL A 194 16.63 -15.97 2.34
CA VAL A 194 16.61 -15.11 3.54
C VAL A 194 16.24 -15.93 4.77
N ALA A 195 15.19 -16.73 4.69
CA ALA A 195 14.79 -17.61 5.79
C ALA A 195 15.87 -18.66 6.13
N ALA A 196 16.50 -19.26 5.12
CA ALA A 196 17.60 -20.23 5.31
C ALA A 196 18.84 -19.60 5.97
N LYS A 197 19.05 -18.29 5.79
CA LYS A 197 20.11 -17.53 6.47
C LYS A 197 19.81 -17.29 7.96
N GLY A 198 18.62 -17.66 8.45
CA GLY A 198 18.20 -17.46 9.85
C GLY A 198 17.55 -16.11 10.12
N VAL A 199 17.10 -15.42 9.09
CA VAL A 199 16.32 -14.19 9.18
C VAL A 199 14.83 -14.55 9.32
N LYS A 200 14.11 -13.89 10.21
CA LYS A 200 12.67 -14.09 10.41
C LYS A 200 11.89 -13.31 9.38
N LEU A 201 11.01 -13.98 8.64
CA LEU A 201 10.03 -13.33 7.77
C LEU A 201 8.75 -13.07 8.57
N VAL A 202 8.39 -11.81 8.74
CA VAL A 202 7.23 -11.38 9.53
C VAL A 202 6.26 -10.60 8.65
N TYR A 203 4.99 -10.90 8.77
CA TYR A 203 3.95 -10.25 7.96
C TYR A 203 3.06 -9.36 8.82
N ILE A 204 2.78 -8.18 8.29
CA ILE A 204 1.77 -7.26 8.79
C ILE A 204 0.73 -7.05 7.69
N THR A 205 -0.40 -6.48 8.03
CA THR A 205 -1.38 -6.01 7.05
C THR A 205 -1.52 -4.50 7.18
N LEU A 206 -1.40 -3.76 6.09
CA LEU A 206 -1.86 -2.39 5.98
C LEU A 206 -2.55 -2.26 4.62
N HIS A 207 -3.82 -1.87 4.63
CA HIS A 207 -4.57 -1.63 3.40
C HIS A 207 -4.28 -0.24 2.88
N VAL A 208 -3.51 -0.19 1.78
CA VAL A 208 -3.14 1.07 1.13
C VAL A 208 -4.37 1.70 0.50
N GLY A 209 -4.68 2.91 0.94
CA GLY A 209 -5.77 3.70 0.40
C GLY A 209 -5.34 4.61 -0.76
N LEU A 210 -6.32 5.28 -1.38
CA LEU A 210 -6.06 6.21 -2.49
C LEU A 210 -5.28 7.45 -2.10
N GLY A 211 -5.24 7.79 -0.82
CA GLY A 211 -4.43 8.91 -0.34
C GLY A 211 -2.97 8.81 -0.76
N THR A 212 -2.48 7.59 -0.95
CA THR A 212 -1.12 7.31 -1.46
C THR A 212 -0.86 7.88 -2.85
N PHE A 213 -1.91 8.10 -3.66
CA PHE A 213 -1.79 8.67 -5.01
C PHE A 213 -2.00 10.18 -5.05
N ARG A 214 -2.33 10.81 -3.93
CA ARG A 214 -2.47 12.26 -3.84
C ARG A 214 -1.12 12.87 -3.47
N PRO A 215 -0.61 13.82 -4.27
CA PRO A 215 0.60 14.55 -3.88
C PRO A 215 0.34 15.39 -2.62
N VAL A 216 1.41 15.69 -1.90
CA VAL A 216 1.37 16.72 -0.85
C VAL A 216 1.26 18.09 -1.55
N GLU A 217 0.25 18.87 -1.20
CA GLU A 217 -0.02 20.18 -1.84
C GLU A 217 0.29 21.36 -0.89
N GLU A 218 0.41 21.10 0.40
CA GLU A 218 0.71 22.10 1.41
C GLU A 218 2.17 22.56 1.31
N ALA A 219 2.38 23.88 1.20
CA ALA A 219 3.72 24.44 1.13
C ALA A 219 4.57 24.13 2.38
N ASN A 220 3.95 24.08 3.55
CA ASN A 220 4.58 23.67 4.80
C ASN A 220 4.14 22.24 5.13
N ILE A 221 5.11 21.32 5.21
CA ILE A 221 4.81 19.90 5.49
C ILE A 221 4.14 19.66 6.84
N GLU A 222 4.25 20.60 7.78
CA GLU A 222 3.57 20.51 9.09
C GLU A 222 2.05 20.61 8.97
N ASP A 223 1.54 21.26 7.92
CA ASP A 223 0.11 21.46 7.69
C ASP A 223 -0.53 20.26 6.96
N HIS A 224 0.30 19.36 6.42
CA HIS A 224 -0.19 18.19 5.70
C HIS A 224 -0.93 17.24 6.64
N LYS A 225 -2.16 16.88 6.24
CA LYS A 225 -2.97 15.86 6.91
C LYS A 225 -2.78 14.52 6.20
N MET A 226 -2.02 13.65 6.84
CA MET A 226 -1.82 12.31 6.31
C MET A 226 -3.14 11.54 6.27
N HIS A 227 -3.36 10.81 5.17
CA HIS A 227 -4.52 9.94 5.03
C HIS A 227 -4.48 8.77 6.04
N SER A 228 -5.67 8.35 6.45
CA SER A 228 -5.83 7.24 7.39
C SER A 228 -5.90 5.92 6.64
N GLU A 229 -5.18 4.89 7.14
CA GLU A 229 -5.14 3.55 6.57
C GLU A 229 -5.29 2.51 7.67
N PHE A 230 -6.02 1.44 7.35
CA PHE A 230 -6.20 0.32 8.28
C PHE A 230 -4.94 -0.52 8.37
N TYR A 231 -4.51 -0.82 9.59
CA TYR A 231 -3.38 -1.72 9.86
C TYR A 231 -3.73 -2.84 10.84
N ARG A 232 -2.96 -3.93 10.77
CA ARG A 232 -3.03 -5.05 11.72
C ARG A 232 -1.65 -5.69 11.91
N LEU A 233 -1.28 -5.90 13.16
CA LEU A 233 -0.18 -6.75 13.61
C LEU A 233 -0.77 -7.84 14.53
N ASP A 234 -0.64 -9.10 14.16
CA ASP A 234 -1.15 -10.19 14.98
C ASP A 234 -0.21 -10.57 16.13
N GLU A 235 -0.70 -11.47 16.99
CA GLU A 235 0.01 -11.93 18.18
C GLU A 235 1.33 -12.65 17.86
N ALA A 236 1.33 -13.50 16.83
CA ALA A 236 2.49 -14.29 16.43
C ALA A 236 3.58 -13.38 15.85
N ALA A 237 3.20 -12.41 15.02
CA ALA A 237 4.12 -11.41 14.48
C ALA A 237 4.73 -10.54 15.60
N ALA A 238 3.90 -10.03 16.53
CA ALA A 238 4.38 -9.25 17.66
C ALA A 238 5.35 -10.04 18.55
N ALA A 239 5.04 -11.30 18.86
CA ALA A 239 5.91 -12.19 19.64
C ALA A 239 7.26 -12.41 18.96
N THR A 240 7.26 -12.70 17.64
CA THR A 240 8.48 -12.89 16.86
C THR A 240 9.36 -11.64 16.85
N LEU A 241 8.77 -10.45 16.66
CA LEU A 241 9.52 -9.19 16.65
C LEU A 241 10.12 -8.88 18.04
N ASN A 242 9.40 -9.18 19.12
CA ASN A 242 9.92 -9.02 20.48
C ASN A 242 11.08 -9.99 20.75
N GLU A 243 10.99 -11.25 20.27
CA GLU A 243 12.09 -12.22 20.39
C GLU A 243 13.33 -11.73 19.63
N VAL A 244 13.18 -11.27 18.39
CA VAL A 244 14.28 -10.72 17.58
C VAL A 244 14.95 -9.56 18.31
N ARG A 245 14.18 -8.61 18.82
CA ARG A 245 14.70 -7.46 19.57
C ARG A 245 15.42 -7.90 20.85
N ALA A 246 14.84 -8.82 21.61
CA ALA A 246 15.46 -9.32 22.86
C ALA A 246 16.81 -10.01 22.61
N ASN A 247 16.98 -10.63 21.43
CA ASN A 247 18.21 -11.27 21.02
C ASN A 247 19.21 -10.32 20.29
N GLY A 248 18.90 -9.02 20.24
CA GLY A 248 19.77 -8.02 19.61
C GLY A 248 19.70 -7.98 18.07
N GLY A 249 18.74 -8.67 17.46
CA GLY A 249 18.48 -8.62 16.03
C GLY A 249 17.80 -7.30 15.60
N ARG A 250 17.93 -6.97 14.31
CA ARG A 250 17.34 -5.77 13.73
C ARG A 250 15.93 -6.06 13.20
N ILE A 251 15.07 -5.04 13.28
CA ILE A 251 13.75 -5.04 12.63
C ILE A 251 13.87 -4.20 11.36
N ILE A 252 13.75 -4.84 10.21
CA ILE A 252 13.94 -4.26 8.89
C ILE A 252 12.59 -4.23 8.18
N ALA A 253 12.05 -3.05 7.93
CA ALA A 253 10.75 -2.88 7.32
C ALA A 253 10.85 -2.84 5.79
N THR A 254 10.07 -3.64 5.08
CA THR A 254 9.90 -3.54 3.62
C THR A 254 8.71 -2.65 3.30
N GLY A 255 9.00 -1.50 2.72
CA GLY A 255 8.04 -0.48 2.32
C GLY A 255 7.60 0.46 3.44
N THR A 256 7.19 1.65 3.05
CA THR A 256 6.64 2.66 3.97
C THR A 256 5.39 2.18 4.70
N THR A 257 4.64 1.24 4.13
CA THR A 257 3.47 0.61 4.76
C THR A 257 3.85 -0.19 6.00
N SER A 258 4.93 -0.98 5.94
CA SER A 258 5.46 -1.70 7.10
C SER A 258 6.01 -0.75 8.16
N ILE A 259 6.70 0.32 7.73
CA ILE A 259 7.19 1.38 8.60
C ILE A 259 6.02 2.03 9.35
N ARG A 260 4.99 2.48 8.63
CA ARG A 260 3.83 3.13 9.24
C ARG A 260 3.14 2.26 10.27
N THR A 261 2.96 0.97 9.99
CA THR A 261 2.37 0.02 10.94
C THR A 261 3.21 -0.11 12.21
N LEU A 262 4.50 -0.39 12.06
CA LEU A 262 5.40 -0.63 13.19
C LEU A 262 5.59 0.62 14.05
N GLU A 263 5.77 1.77 13.42
CA GLU A 263 5.98 3.03 14.14
C GLU A 263 4.69 3.57 14.78
N THR A 264 3.51 3.28 14.20
CA THR A 264 2.23 3.54 14.88
C THR A 264 2.13 2.75 16.18
N ILE A 265 2.43 1.46 16.12
CA ILE A 265 2.41 0.57 17.29
C ILE A 265 3.45 1.05 18.31
N GLY A 266 4.69 1.31 17.86
CA GLY A 266 5.75 1.82 18.72
C GLY A 266 5.39 3.13 19.41
N THR A 267 4.80 4.06 18.71
CA THR A 267 4.33 5.35 19.26
C THR A 267 3.20 5.14 20.26
N LYS A 268 2.20 4.31 19.90
CA LYS A 268 1.03 4.02 20.76
C LYS A 268 1.43 3.35 22.08
N PHE A 269 2.38 2.43 22.03
CA PHE A 269 2.82 1.63 23.18
C PHE A 269 4.22 2.02 23.71
N LYS A 270 4.70 3.22 23.40
CA LYS A 270 5.96 3.79 23.92
C LYS A 270 7.17 2.88 23.69
N GLY A 271 7.31 2.38 22.48
CA GLY A 271 8.39 1.50 22.04
C GLY A 271 8.13 0.00 22.24
N GLU A 272 7.06 -0.40 22.93
CA GLU A 272 6.68 -1.81 23.02
C GLU A 272 5.99 -2.29 21.74
N ILE A 273 6.26 -3.52 21.31
CA ILE A 273 5.61 -4.14 20.18
C ILE A 273 4.49 -5.04 20.71
N LYS A 274 3.25 -4.64 20.49
CA LYS A 274 2.05 -5.38 20.91
C LYS A 274 1.19 -5.73 19.72
N PRO A 275 0.45 -6.85 19.74
CA PRO A 275 -0.59 -7.09 18.75
C PRO A 275 -1.60 -5.96 18.80
N ASP A 276 -1.95 -5.44 17.65
CA ASP A 276 -2.87 -4.29 17.53
C ASP A 276 -3.46 -4.21 16.13
N SER A 277 -4.63 -3.59 16.05
CA SER A 277 -5.28 -3.23 14.79
C SER A 277 -6.02 -1.92 14.94
N GLY A 278 -6.13 -1.18 13.87
CA GLY A 278 -6.82 0.11 13.87
C GLY A 278 -6.50 0.93 12.63
N TRP A 279 -6.65 2.22 12.77
CA TRP A 279 -6.37 3.19 11.72
C TRP A 279 -5.16 4.04 12.08
N THR A 280 -4.29 4.31 11.10
CA THR A 280 -3.10 5.13 11.27
C THR A 280 -3.09 6.28 10.28
N ASP A 281 -2.83 7.47 10.79
CA ASP A 281 -2.54 8.69 10.05
C ASP A 281 -1.13 9.21 10.36
N ILE A 282 -0.27 8.34 10.86
CA ILE A 282 1.11 8.69 11.20
C ILE A 282 1.84 9.30 10.00
N PHE A 283 2.44 10.46 10.21
CA PHE A 283 3.27 11.14 9.24
C PHE A 283 4.72 11.19 9.75
N ILE A 284 5.58 10.37 9.14
CA ILE A 284 6.99 10.29 9.47
C ILE A 284 7.75 11.30 8.62
N LYS A 285 8.38 12.27 9.26
CA LYS A 285 9.07 13.40 8.65
C LYS A 285 10.43 13.61 9.29
N PRO A 286 11.30 14.48 8.77
CA PRO A 286 12.61 14.73 9.36
C PRO A 286 12.51 15.10 10.84
N GLY A 287 13.37 14.48 11.67
CA GLY A 287 13.35 14.62 13.12
C GLY A 287 12.47 13.60 13.86
N TYR A 288 11.78 12.72 13.14
CA TYR A 288 11.03 11.61 13.77
C TYR A 288 11.96 10.72 14.59
N GLN A 289 11.51 10.33 15.78
CA GLN A 289 12.26 9.44 16.69
C GLN A 289 11.76 8.00 16.50
N TRP A 290 12.56 7.19 15.86
CA TRP A 290 12.26 5.80 15.58
C TRP A 290 12.03 4.98 16.86
N GLN A 291 10.95 4.23 16.93
CA GLN A 291 10.53 3.44 18.08
C GLN A 291 10.82 1.95 17.90
N VAL A 292 10.68 1.46 16.68
CA VAL A 292 10.69 0.02 16.38
C VAL A 292 11.68 -0.31 15.26
N VAL A 293 11.66 0.44 14.16
CA VAL A 293 12.37 0.12 12.92
C VAL A 293 13.85 0.50 13.02
N ASN A 294 14.73 -0.44 12.67
CA ASN A 294 16.19 -0.22 12.65
C ASN A 294 16.71 0.09 11.23
N ALA A 295 16.12 -0.50 10.22
CA ALA A 295 16.46 -0.28 8.81
C ALA A 295 15.21 -0.51 7.95
N PHE A 296 15.24 -0.05 6.70
CA PHE A 296 14.11 -0.27 5.79
C PHE A 296 14.54 -0.39 4.33
N ILE A 297 13.72 -1.09 3.59
CA ILE A 297 13.80 -1.28 2.13
C ILE A 297 12.63 -0.49 1.54
N THR A 298 12.90 0.47 0.66
CA THR A 298 11.86 1.33 0.09
C THR A 298 12.09 1.60 -1.40
#